data_aedb4bbf1a3fcb6774e6154c2b68df70
#
_entry.id   aedb4bbf1a3fcb6774e6154c2b68df70
#
_cell.length_a   1.000
_cell.length_b   1.000
_cell.length_c   1.000
_cell.angle_alpha   90.00
_cell.angle_beta   90.00
_cell.angle_gamma   90.00
#
_symmetry.space_group_name_H-M   'P 1'
#
loop_
_entity.id
_entity.type
_entity.pdbx_description
1 polymer ?
#
loop_
_entity_poly.entity_id
_entity_poly.type
_entity_poly.pdbx_seq_one_letter_code
_entity_poly.pdbx_strand_id
1 'polypeptide(L)'
;MSKLDPKIDLKNDLKNDLKNDLKNGTAGRFAYDGLDRVIHERARLSVLTSLVAHPKGLVFGDLKQMCALTDGNLSRHLAVLDEAGLIEIEKGYDHNRPQTVCRITAQGRRRYLDYLKVLEQVVQDAASAAQTGANQADSLAGRRLKLA
;
A
#
# COMPACT_ATOMS: atom_id res chain seq x y z
N MET A 1 -5.97 24.59 -41.79
CA MET A 1 -4.83 24.41 -40.89
C MET A 1 -5.19 23.48 -39.75
N SER A 2 -4.72 22.25 -39.81
CA SER A 2 -4.90 21.32 -38.70
C SER A 2 -4.00 21.73 -37.56
N LYS A 3 -4.53 22.32 -36.55
CA LYS A 3 -3.84 22.41 -35.28
C LYS A 3 -3.81 21.02 -34.70
N LEU A 4 -2.62 20.47 -34.54
CA LEU A 4 -2.42 19.22 -33.81
C LEU A 4 -3.08 19.31 -32.44
N ASP A 5 -4.03 18.44 -32.17
CA ASP A 5 -4.67 18.36 -30.87
C ASP A 5 -3.62 17.93 -29.84
N PRO A 6 -3.33 18.75 -28.80
CA PRO A 6 -2.31 18.43 -27.81
C PRO A 6 -2.56 17.11 -27.08
N LYS A 7 -3.83 16.67 -27.02
CA LYS A 7 -4.22 15.40 -26.40
C LYS A 7 -3.79 14.18 -27.22
N ILE A 8 -3.73 14.31 -28.55
CA ILE A 8 -3.31 13.22 -29.44
C ILE A 8 -1.80 13.02 -29.33
N ASP A 9 -1.04 14.10 -29.28
CA ASP A 9 0.43 14.04 -29.16
C ASP A 9 0.86 13.41 -27.82
N LEU A 10 0.23 13.80 -26.70
CA LEU A 10 0.49 13.23 -25.39
C LEU A 10 0.23 11.71 -25.34
N LYS A 11 -0.84 11.24 -26.00
CA LYS A 11 -1.13 9.80 -26.06
C LYS A 11 -0.10 9.04 -26.87
N ASN A 12 0.38 9.62 -27.95
CA ASN A 12 1.40 8.99 -28.80
C ASN A 12 2.77 8.96 -28.08
N ASP A 13 3.12 10.04 -27.39
CA ASP A 13 4.34 10.12 -26.62
C ASP A 13 4.34 9.09 -25.50
N LEU A 14 3.25 8.97 -24.73
CA LEU A 14 3.08 7.96 -23.70
C LEU A 14 3.18 6.53 -24.25
N LYS A 15 2.59 6.27 -25.43
CA LYS A 15 2.68 4.95 -26.07
C LYS A 15 4.09 4.64 -26.54
N ASN A 16 4.81 5.65 -27.04
CA ASN A 16 6.19 5.48 -27.49
C ASN A 16 7.12 5.25 -26.30
N ASP A 17 6.94 5.98 -25.22
CA ASP A 17 7.69 5.78 -23.98
C ASP A 17 7.47 4.39 -23.42
N LEU A 18 6.21 3.93 -23.35
CA LEU A 18 5.87 2.57 -22.93
C LEU A 18 6.50 1.50 -23.81
N LYS A 19 6.52 1.70 -25.14
CA LYS A 19 7.18 0.77 -26.06
C LYS A 19 8.70 0.73 -25.88
N ASN A 20 9.30 1.87 -25.62
CA ASN A 20 10.73 1.95 -25.37
C ASN A 20 11.09 1.28 -24.04
N ASP A 21 10.28 1.48 -23.00
CA ASP A 21 10.46 0.83 -21.72
C ASP A 21 10.28 -0.69 -21.81
N LEU A 22 9.32 -1.16 -22.62
CA LEU A 22 9.15 -2.59 -22.89
C LEU A 22 10.37 -3.20 -23.57
N LYS A 23 10.99 -2.47 -24.50
CA LYS A 23 12.23 -2.92 -25.16
C LYS A 23 13.42 -2.99 -24.22
N ASN A 24 13.44 -2.11 -23.21
CA ASN A 24 14.54 -2.02 -22.25
C ASN A 24 14.31 -2.86 -20.98
N GLY A 25 13.17 -3.59 -20.89
CA GLY A 25 12.81 -4.42 -19.74
C GLY A 25 12.54 -3.64 -18.46
N THR A 26 12.25 -2.33 -18.55
CA THR A 26 11.97 -1.47 -17.40
C THR A 26 10.49 -1.16 -17.22
N ALA A 27 9.65 -1.48 -18.23
CA ALA A 27 8.22 -1.20 -18.14
C ALA A 27 7.58 -1.95 -16.97
N GLY A 28 6.88 -1.21 -16.11
CA GLY A 28 6.19 -1.76 -14.97
C GLY A 28 7.08 -2.22 -13.81
N ARG A 29 8.39 -2.00 -13.88
CA ARG A 29 9.34 -2.45 -12.86
C ARG A 29 8.94 -2.00 -11.45
N PHE A 30 8.40 -0.81 -11.32
CA PHE A 30 7.96 -0.24 -10.04
C PHE A 30 6.45 0.01 -10.00
N ALA A 31 5.67 -0.77 -10.75
CA ALA A 31 4.22 -0.59 -10.81
C ALA A 31 3.50 -1.06 -9.54
N TYR A 32 4.00 -2.13 -8.91
CA TYR A 32 3.48 -2.68 -7.65
C TYR A 32 1.96 -2.90 -7.67
N ASP A 33 1.45 -3.53 -8.72
CA ASP A 33 0.01 -3.82 -8.87
C ASP A 33 -0.55 -4.66 -7.73
N GLY A 34 0.31 -5.41 -7.04
CA GLY A 34 -0.07 -6.21 -5.88
C GLY A 34 -0.22 -5.44 -4.57
N LEU A 35 0.00 -4.13 -4.56
CA LEU A 35 -0.32 -3.30 -3.40
C LEU A 35 -1.84 -3.12 -3.34
N ASP A 36 -2.49 -3.97 -2.56
CA ASP A 36 -3.94 -3.99 -2.39
C ASP A 36 -4.46 -2.61 -1.94
N ARG A 37 -5.35 -2.01 -2.74
CA ARG A 37 -5.85 -0.66 -2.48
C ARG A 37 -6.66 -0.55 -1.20
N VAL A 38 -7.34 -1.62 -0.82
CA VAL A 38 -8.11 -1.65 0.44
C VAL A 38 -7.16 -1.66 1.62
N ILE A 39 -6.07 -2.40 1.52
CA ILE A 39 -5.08 -2.56 2.60
C ILE A 39 -4.08 -1.39 2.62
N HIS A 40 -3.73 -0.87 1.45
CA HIS A 40 -2.73 0.20 1.30
C HIS A 40 -3.30 1.56 1.71
N GLU A 41 -3.69 1.65 2.96
CA GLU A 41 -4.17 2.87 3.61
C GLU A 41 -3.80 2.76 5.10
N ARG A 42 -3.25 3.82 5.67
CA ARG A 42 -2.64 3.80 7.00
C ARG A 42 -3.56 3.23 8.09
N ALA A 43 -4.79 3.68 8.16
CA ALA A 43 -5.72 3.25 9.21
C ALA A 43 -6.12 1.79 9.05
N ARG A 44 -6.44 1.37 7.81
CA ARG A 44 -6.83 -0.01 7.53
C ARG A 44 -5.67 -0.98 7.70
N LEU A 45 -4.47 -0.57 7.30
CA LEU A 45 -3.25 -1.35 7.55
C LEU A 45 -3.02 -1.54 9.05
N SER A 46 -3.18 -0.48 9.84
CA SER A 46 -3.05 -0.55 11.31
C SER A 46 -4.06 -1.50 11.94
N VAL A 47 -5.31 -1.44 11.49
CA VAL A 47 -6.38 -2.33 11.97
C VAL A 47 -6.05 -3.79 11.65
N LEU A 48 -5.69 -4.10 10.40
CA LEU A 48 -5.38 -5.47 9.99
C LEU A 48 -4.15 -6.00 10.72
N THR A 49 -3.12 -5.19 10.89
CA THR A 49 -1.92 -5.57 11.63
C THR A 49 -2.26 -5.93 13.09
N SER A 50 -3.10 -5.12 13.73
CA SER A 50 -3.57 -5.37 15.09
C SER A 50 -4.35 -6.68 15.18
N LEU A 51 -5.21 -6.96 14.21
CA LEU A 51 -6.05 -8.16 14.19
C LEU A 51 -5.24 -9.43 13.87
N VAL A 52 -4.23 -9.33 13.02
CA VAL A 52 -3.30 -10.46 12.76
C VAL A 52 -2.57 -10.85 14.04
N ALA A 53 -2.18 -9.86 14.84
CA ALA A 53 -1.53 -10.10 16.13
C ALA A 53 -2.48 -10.69 17.20
N HIS A 54 -3.79 -10.57 17.01
CA HIS A 54 -4.82 -11.03 17.97
C HIS A 54 -5.86 -11.91 17.25
N PRO A 55 -5.54 -13.18 16.97
CA PRO A 55 -6.44 -14.06 16.19
C PRO A 55 -7.81 -14.28 16.83
N LYS A 56 -7.91 -14.17 18.15
CA LYS A 56 -9.19 -14.29 18.88
C LYS A 56 -10.08 -13.06 18.71
N GLY A 57 -9.56 -11.98 18.16
CA GLY A 57 -10.25 -10.73 17.94
C GLY A 57 -9.92 -9.65 18.96
N LEU A 58 -10.31 -8.45 18.64
CA LEU A 58 -10.16 -7.28 19.51
C LEU A 58 -11.50 -6.56 19.63
N VAL A 59 -11.77 -6.04 20.80
CA VAL A 59 -12.94 -5.17 21.00
C VAL A 59 -12.68 -3.80 20.37
N PHE A 60 -13.75 -3.13 19.99
CA PHE A 60 -13.71 -1.82 19.31
C PHE A 60 -12.83 -0.80 20.05
N GLY A 61 -12.97 -0.71 21.38
CA GLY A 61 -12.20 0.23 22.19
C GLY A 61 -10.70 -0.04 22.15
N ASP A 62 -10.29 -1.30 22.17
CA ASP A 62 -8.87 -1.69 22.11
C ASP A 62 -8.29 -1.37 20.73
N LEU A 63 -9.01 -1.68 19.66
CA LEU A 63 -8.61 -1.31 18.30
C LEU A 63 -8.45 0.20 18.15
N LYS A 64 -9.39 0.95 18.68
CA LYS A 64 -9.35 2.41 18.65
C LYS A 64 -8.07 2.95 19.28
N GLN A 65 -7.69 2.42 20.44
CA GLN A 65 -6.48 2.81 21.14
C GLN A 65 -5.22 2.39 20.39
N MET A 66 -5.15 1.12 19.97
CA MET A 66 -3.98 0.59 19.26
C MET A 66 -3.69 1.33 17.97
N CYS A 67 -4.74 1.71 17.26
CA CYS A 67 -4.61 2.38 15.96
C CYS A 67 -4.66 3.91 16.05
N ALA A 68 -4.87 4.46 17.23
CA ALA A 68 -4.99 5.91 17.47
C ALA A 68 -6.03 6.55 16.54
N LEU A 69 -7.23 5.96 16.46
CA LEU A 69 -8.32 6.42 15.61
C LEU A 69 -9.47 6.98 16.46
N THR A 70 -10.25 7.85 15.84
CA THR A 70 -11.53 8.28 16.43
C THR A 70 -12.59 7.20 16.20
N ASP A 71 -13.67 7.23 16.97
CA ASP A 71 -14.81 6.31 16.82
C ASP A 71 -15.35 6.32 15.39
N GLY A 72 -15.56 7.50 14.83
CA GLY A 72 -16.10 7.66 13.48
C GLY A 72 -15.14 7.15 12.40
N ASN A 73 -13.88 7.44 12.52
CA ASN A 73 -12.86 6.96 11.56
C ASN A 73 -12.71 5.44 11.63
N LEU A 74 -12.63 4.87 12.83
CA LEU A 74 -12.55 3.42 13.00
C LEU A 74 -13.80 2.75 12.42
N SER A 75 -14.99 3.23 12.73
CA SER A 75 -16.25 2.67 12.21
C SER A 75 -16.27 2.66 10.69
N ARG A 76 -15.85 3.76 10.06
CA ARG A 76 -15.79 3.87 8.59
C ARG A 76 -14.81 2.88 7.98
N HIS A 77 -13.61 2.75 8.53
CA HIS A 77 -12.61 1.83 8.02
C HIS A 77 -12.98 0.36 8.26
N LEU A 78 -13.60 0.06 9.41
CA LEU A 78 -14.12 -1.29 9.66
C LEU A 78 -15.21 -1.66 8.65
N ALA A 79 -16.09 -0.73 8.29
CA ALA A 79 -17.11 -0.98 7.28
C ALA A 79 -16.50 -1.32 5.92
N VAL A 80 -15.46 -0.62 5.50
CA VAL A 80 -14.74 -0.91 4.26
C VAL A 80 -14.11 -2.30 4.30
N LEU A 81 -13.46 -2.67 5.40
CA LEU A 81 -12.81 -3.97 5.57
C LEU A 81 -13.82 -5.11 5.63
N ASP A 82 -14.95 -4.90 6.30
CA ASP A 82 -16.04 -5.86 6.39
C ASP A 82 -16.68 -6.12 5.02
N GLU A 83 -16.99 -5.06 4.28
CA GLU A 83 -17.53 -5.15 2.93
C GLU A 83 -16.58 -5.89 1.98
N ALA A 84 -15.28 -5.71 2.14
CA ALA A 84 -14.27 -6.40 1.35
C ALA A 84 -14.05 -7.86 1.79
N GLY A 85 -14.71 -8.31 2.86
CA GLY A 85 -14.59 -9.69 3.36
C GLY A 85 -13.30 -9.95 4.14
N LEU A 86 -12.57 -8.92 4.55
CA LEU A 86 -11.27 -9.06 5.22
C LEU A 86 -11.40 -9.24 6.72
N ILE A 87 -12.48 -8.77 7.31
CA ILE A 87 -12.76 -8.88 8.74
C ILE A 87 -14.20 -9.34 8.97
N GLU A 88 -14.44 -9.84 10.17
CA GLU A 88 -15.77 -10.12 10.71
C GLU A 88 -16.01 -9.20 11.89
N ILE A 89 -17.22 -8.64 11.97
CA ILE A 89 -17.66 -7.80 13.06
C ILE A 89 -18.78 -8.51 13.79
N GLU A 90 -18.56 -8.82 15.04
CA GLU A 90 -19.55 -9.48 15.89
C GLU A 90 -20.02 -8.51 16.96
N LYS A 91 -21.32 -8.21 16.95
CA LYS A 91 -21.97 -7.40 17.97
C LYS A 91 -22.58 -8.31 19.01
N GLY A 92 -22.25 -8.09 20.27
CA GLY A 92 -22.74 -8.88 21.38
C GLY A 92 -22.79 -8.06 22.65
N TYR A 93 -22.75 -8.74 23.76
CA TYR A 93 -22.83 -8.13 25.09
C TYR A 93 -21.75 -8.74 25.99
N ASP A 94 -21.15 -7.88 26.80
CA ASP A 94 -20.29 -8.26 27.91
C ASP A 94 -20.86 -7.66 29.19
N HIS A 95 -21.29 -8.52 30.12
CA HIS A 95 -21.94 -8.09 31.37
C HIS A 95 -23.07 -7.05 31.14
N ASN A 96 -23.99 -7.36 30.20
CA ASN A 96 -25.13 -6.53 29.84
C ASN A 96 -24.76 -5.20 29.13
N ARG A 97 -23.50 -4.99 28.75
CA ARG A 97 -23.07 -3.84 27.95
C ARG A 97 -22.84 -4.26 26.51
N PRO A 98 -23.29 -3.46 25.54
CA PRO A 98 -22.98 -3.73 24.14
C PRO A 98 -21.47 -3.80 23.90
N GLN A 99 -21.04 -4.83 23.19
CA GLN A 99 -19.63 -5.02 22.85
C GLN A 99 -19.50 -5.41 21.40
N THR A 100 -18.60 -4.76 20.68
CA THR A 100 -18.26 -5.10 19.29
C THR A 100 -16.88 -5.72 19.27
N VAL A 101 -16.77 -6.94 18.71
CA VAL A 101 -15.51 -7.66 18.54
C VAL A 101 -15.23 -7.77 17.05
N CYS A 102 -14.01 -7.46 16.66
CA CYS A 102 -13.55 -7.58 15.28
C CYS A 102 -12.49 -8.68 15.17
N ARG A 103 -12.59 -9.51 14.13
CA ARG A 103 -11.62 -10.56 13.82
C ARG A 103 -11.22 -10.48 12.36
N ILE A 104 -9.98 -10.82 12.07
CA ILE A 104 -9.54 -10.99 10.69
C ILE A 104 -10.08 -12.32 10.15
N THR A 105 -10.55 -12.33 8.90
CA THR A 105 -10.99 -13.55 8.23
C THR A 105 -9.78 -14.31 7.66
N ALA A 106 -9.98 -15.57 7.29
CA ALA A 106 -8.95 -16.35 6.57
C ALA A 106 -8.55 -15.65 5.26
N GLN A 107 -9.53 -15.12 4.52
CA GLN A 107 -9.29 -14.34 3.30
C GLN A 107 -8.51 -13.06 3.60
N GLY A 108 -8.88 -12.35 4.67
CA GLY A 108 -8.20 -11.14 5.09
C GLY A 108 -6.74 -11.40 5.46
N ARG A 109 -6.49 -12.49 6.18
CA ARG A 109 -5.13 -12.90 6.53
C ARG A 109 -4.30 -13.18 5.28
N ARG A 110 -4.83 -13.92 4.31
CA ARG A 110 -4.10 -14.21 3.07
C ARG A 110 -3.79 -12.95 2.29
N ARG A 111 -4.78 -12.07 2.08
CA ARG A 111 -4.58 -10.80 1.36
C ARG A 111 -3.59 -9.90 2.08
N TYR A 112 -3.64 -9.86 3.41
CA TYR A 112 -2.68 -9.09 4.21
C TYR A 112 -1.25 -9.61 4.04
N LEU A 113 -1.04 -10.92 4.10
CA LEU A 113 0.28 -11.51 3.92
C LEU A 113 0.80 -11.32 2.49
N ASP A 114 -0.05 -11.42 1.49
CA ASP A 114 0.32 -11.15 0.09
C ASP A 114 0.69 -9.67 -0.09
N TYR A 115 -0.04 -8.77 0.53
CA TYR A 115 0.29 -7.35 0.56
C TYR A 115 1.67 -7.09 1.17
N LEU A 116 1.99 -7.74 2.29
CA LEU A 116 3.28 -7.58 2.95
C LEU A 116 4.44 -8.05 2.05
N LYS A 117 4.25 -9.10 1.27
CA LYS A 117 5.27 -9.57 0.31
C LYS A 117 5.57 -8.51 -0.76
N VAL A 118 4.54 -7.86 -1.28
CA VAL A 118 4.71 -6.78 -2.26
C VAL A 118 5.37 -5.57 -1.60
N LEU A 119 4.96 -5.23 -0.40
CA LEU A 119 5.56 -4.13 0.36
C LEU A 119 7.05 -4.39 0.64
N GLU A 120 7.42 -5.62 0.99
CA GLU A 120 8.81 -6.03 1.16
C GLU A 120 9.61 -5.83 -0.14
N GLN A 121 9.02 -6.15 -1.28
CA GLN A 121 9.64 -5.92 -2.58
C GLN A 121 9.87 -4.42 -2.84
N VAL A 122 8.91 -3.57 -2.48
CA VAL A 122 9.06 -2.11 -2.57
C VAL A 122 10.27 -1.65 -1.75
N VAL A 123 10.39 -2.14 -0.52
CA VAL A 123 11.50 -1.77 0.37
C VAL A 123 12.83 -2.20 -0.21
N GLN A 124 12.94 -3.42 -0.73
CA GLN A 124 14.15 -3.94 -1.36
C GLN A 124 14.53 -3.13 -2.61
N ASP A 125 13.57 -2.84 -3.47
CA ASP A 125 13.78 -2.06 -4.68
C ASP A 125 14.23 -0.63 -4.35
N ALA A 126 13.60 -0.02 -3.36
CA ALA A 126 13.95 1.34 -2.92
C ALA A 126 15.37 1.38 -2.35
N ALA A 127 15.75 0.40 -1.54
CA ALA A 127 17.10 0.31 -0.99
C ALA A 127 18.15 0.15 -2.10
N SER A 128 17.90 -0.72 -3.07
CA SER A 128 18.80 -0.93 -4.21
C SER A 128 18.88 0.32 -5.10
N ALA A 129 17.74 0.96 -5.37
CA ALA A 129 17.68 2.18 -6.19
C ALA A 129 18.43 3.33 -5.51
N ALA A 130 18.27 3.49 -4.20
CA ALA A 130 18.96 4.52 -3.43
C ALA A 130 20.48 4.31 -3.45
N GLN A 131 20.93 3.06 -3.31
CA GLN A 131 22.35 2.70 -3.38
C GLN A 131 22.93 3.02 -4.77
N THR A 132 22.24 2.64 -5.83
CA THR A 132 22.66 2.90 -7.21
C THR A 132 22.70 4.40 -7.48
N GLY A 133 21.69 5.15 -7.05
CA GLY A 133 21.65 6.60 -7.19
C GLY A 133 22.78 7.29 -6.44
N ALA A 134 23.09 6.87 -5.23
CA ALA A 134 24.22 7.39 -4.45
C ALA A 134 25.55 7.14 -5.14
N ASN A 135 25.78 5.92 -5.66
CA ASN A 135 27.00 5.57 -6.39
C ASN A 135 27.17 6.41 -7.66
N GLN A 136 26.09 6.66 -8.39
CA GLN A 136 26.11 7.53 -9.58
C GLN A 136 26.42 8.98 -9.23
N ALA A 137 25.84 9.50 -8.15
CA ALA A 137 26.10 10.86 -7.67
C ALA A 137 27.57 11.03 -7.26
N ASP A 138 28.13 10.07 -6.53
CA ASP A 138 29.54 10.09 -6.13
C ASP A 138 30.48 10.03 -7.34
N SER A 139 30.16 9.20 -8.31
CA SER A 139 30.92 9.10 -9.56
C SER A 139 30.93 10.42 -10.33
N LEU A 140 29.80 11.10 -10.43
CA LEU A 140 29.66 12.41 -11.07
C LEU A 140 30.41 13.49 -10.30
N ALA A 141 30.33 13.50 -8.97
CA ALA A 141 31.07 14.42 -8.12
C ALA A 141 32.57 14.23 -8.27
N GLY A 142 33.05 12.99 -8.32
CA GLY A 142 34.46 12.66 -8.56
C GLY A 142 34.95 13.17 -9.92
N ARG A 143 34.13 13.06 -10.96
CA ARG A 143 34.46 13.58 -12.30
C ARG A 143 34.58 15.10 -12.34
N ARG A 144 33.66 15.81 -11.62
CA ARG A 144 33.72 17.27 -11.50
C ARG A 144 35.00 17.74 -10.79
N LEU A 145 35.43 17.03 -9.76
CA LEU A 145 36.67 17.35 -9.03
C LEU A 145 37.93 17.14 -9.88
N LYS A 146 37.92 16.16 -10.77
CA LYS A 146 39.04 15.90 -11.69
C LYS A 146 39.13 16.91 -12.83
N LEU A 147 38.05 17.59 -13.16
CA LEU A 147 38.00 18.60 -14.24
C LEU A 147 38.27 20.01 -13.73
N ALA A 148 38.30 20.21 -12.44
CA ALA A 148 38.69 21.44 -11.80
C ALA A 148 40.18 21.42 -11.46
#